data_0f39d746bcf0dde6f05cca2aeb576706
#
_entry.id   0f39d746bcf0dde6f05cca2aeb576706
#
_cell.length_a   1.000
_cell.length_b   1.000
_cell.length_c   1.000
_cell.angle_alpha   90.00
_cell.angle_beta   90.00
_cell.angle_gamma   90.00
#
_symmetry.space_group_name_H-M   'P 1'
#
loop_
_entity.id
_entity.type
_entity.pdbx_description
1 polymer ?
#
loop_
_entity_poly.entity_id
_entity_poly.type
_entity_poly.pdbx_seq_one_letter_code
_entity_poly.pdbx_strand_id
1 'polypeptide(L)' 'MSTVQSLTNHLKHLEDIHRELDKKITRHWEHHDSDDKINREKLEKLALKREIEELKIKIEEMKQDGDK' A
#
# COMPACT_ATOMS: atom_id res chain seq x y z
N MET A 1 4.08 -3.88 -21.27
CA MET A 1 2.77 -4.52 -21.10
C MET A 1 2.49 -4.84 -19.66
N SER A 2 1.28 -4.50 -19.21
CA SER A 2 0.86 -4.80 -17.84
C SER A 2 0.45 -6.26 -17.77
N THR A 3 1.28 -7.08 -17.21
CA THR A 3 0.94 -8.48 -16.97
C THR A 3 0.55 -8.66 -15.52
N VAL A 4 -0.09 -9.78 -15.20
CA VAL A 4 -0.43 -10.11 -13.81
C VAL A 4 0.83 -10.12 -12.96
N GLN A 5 1.92 -10.62 -13.49
CA GLN A 5 3.19 -10.66 -12.78
C GLN A 5 3.71 -9.25 -12.48
N SER A 6 3.62 -8.35 -13.45
CA SER A 6 4.05 -6.98 -13.28
C SER A 6 3.23 -6.27 -12.21
N LEU A 7 1.92 -6.47 -12.23
CA LEU A 7 1.03 -5.90 -11.23
C LEU A 7 1.29 -6.49 -9.84
N THR A 8 1.58 -7.78 -9.78
CA THR A 8 1.90 -8.44 -8.52
C THR A 8 3.19 -7.89 -7.92
N ASN A 9 4.20 -7.65 -8.76
CA ASN A 9 5.45 -7.03 -8.31
C ASN A 9 5.21 -5.62 -7.78
N HIS A 10 4.37 -4.87 -8.46
CA HIS A 10 4.02 -3.52 -8.02
C HIS A 10 3.27 -3.56 -6.68
N LEU A 11 2.34 -4.50 -6.54
CA LEU A 11 1.60 -4.69 -5.29
C LEU A 11 2.55 -4.99 -4.14
N LYS A 12 3.50 -5.89 -4.36
CA LYS A 12 4.49 -6.24 -3.36
C LYS A 12 5.30 -5.03 -2.92
N HIS A 13 5.68 -4.20 -3.89
CA HIS A 13 6.42 -2.97 -3.61
C HIS A 13 5.60 -2.02 -2.75
N LEU A 14 4.32 -1.85 -3.08
CA LEU A 14 3.42 -0.99 -2.28
C LEU A 14 3.21 -1.53 -0.87
N GLU A 15 3.13 -2.85 -0.74
CA GLU A 15 3.00 -3.46 0.58
C GLU A 15 4.24 -3.23 1.44
N ASP A 16 5.41 -3.27 0.82
CA ASP A 16 6.66 -2.98 1.52
C ASP A 16 6.69 -1.53 2.00
N ILE A 17 6.29 -0.60 1.14
CA ILE A 17 6.23 0.82 1.49
C ILE A 17 5.24 1.03 2.64
N HIS A 18 4.09 0.38 2.57
CA HIS A 18 3.07 0.47 3.61
C HIS A 18 3.63 0.00 4.95
N ARG A 19 4.36 -1.10 4.94
CA ARG A 19 4.96 -1.66 6.14
C ARG A 19 6.00 -0.71 6.74
N GLU A 20 6.84 -0.11 5.90
CA GLU A 20 7.84 0.85 6.35
C GLU A 20 7.18 2.09 6.94
N LEU A 21 6.13 2.57 6.30
CA LEU A 21 5.40 3.74 6.77
C LEU A 21 4.74 3.46 8.12
N ASP A 22 4.18 2.26 8.29
CA ASP A 22 3.57 1.85 9.55
C ASP A 22 4.59 1.86 10.69
N LYS A 23 5.79 1.36 10.44
CA LYS A 23 6.87 1.38 11.43
C LYS A 23 7.25 2.81 11.79
N LYS A 24 7.30 3.70 10.80
CA LYS A 24 7.61 5.10 11.00
C LYS A 24 6.58 5.77 11.90
N ILE A 25 5.31 5.54 11.63
CA ILE A 25 4.22 6.11 12.42
C ILE A 25 4.31 5.64 13.87
N THR A 26 4.53 4.36 14.07
CA THR A 26 4.67 3.79 15.41
C THR A 26 5.82 4.45 16.17
N ARG A 27 6.95 4.63 15.48
CA ARG A 27 8.13 5.25 16.09
C ARG A 27 7.84 6.71 16.48
N HIS A 28 7.16 7.46 15.61
CA HIS A 28 6.81 8.84 15.90
C HIS A 28 5.85 8.94 17.08
N TRP A 29 4.93 8.01 17.18
CA TRP A 29 4.02 7.93 18.31
C TRP A 29 4.76 7.77 19.63
N GLU A 30 5.76 6.89 19.65
CA GLU A 30 6.56 6.65 20.83
C GLU A 30 7.37 7.86 21.26
N HIS A 31 7.81 8.67 20.29
CA HIS A 31 8.61 9.86 20.57
C HIS A 31 7.79 11.14 20.68
N HIS A 32 6.47 11.05 20.61
CA HIS A 32 5.56 12.19 20.75
C HIS A 32 5.88 13.33 19.77
N ASP A 33 6.06 12.99 18.52
CA ASP A 33 6.25 13.99 17.47
C ASP A 33 4.97 14.79 17.25
N SER A 34 5.05 15.88 16.50
CA SER A 34 3.93 16.78 16.30
C SER A 34 2.74 16.04 15.68
N ASP A 35 1.54 16.41 16.15
CA ASP A 35 0.30 15.78 15.67
C ASP A 35 0.09 15.96 14.18
N ASP A 36 0.49 17.11 13.64
CA ASP A 36 0.36 17.38 12.21
C ASP A 36 1.17 16.39 11.37
N LYS A 37 2.37 16.07 11.82
CA LYS A 37 3.23 15.13 11.13
C LYS A 37 2.65 13.72 11.17
N ILE A 38 2.15 13.31 12.32
CA ILE A 38 1.54 11.99 12.50
C ILE A 38 0.28 11.88 11.64
N ASN A 39 -0.55 12.91 11.62
CA ASN A 39 -1.76 12.92 10.80
C ASN A 39 -1.44 12.80 9.32
N ARG A 40 -0.41 13.49 8.86
CA ARG A 40 0.02 13.43 7.46
C ARG A 40 0.46 12.02 7.10
N GLU A 41 1.24 11.38 7.97
CA GLU A 41 1.71 10.01 7.75
C GLU A 41 0.55 9.02 7.73
N LYS A 42 -0.44 9.22 8.59
CA LYS A 42 -1.64 8.38 8.60
C LYS A 42 -2.42 8.51 7.29
N LEU A 43 -2.51 9.71 6.76
CA LEU A 43 -3.18 9.93 5.48
C LEU A 43 -2.43 9.24 4.34
N GLU A 44 -1.11 9.30 4.35
CA GLU A 44 -0.29 8.60 3.36
C GLU A 44 -0.50 7.09 3.45
N LYS A 45 -0.58 6.57 4.67
CA LYS A 45 -0.82 5.15 4.90
C LYS A 45 -2.18 4.72 4.35
N LEU A 46 -3.21 5.54 4.56
CA LEU A 46 -4.54 5.26 4.05
C LEU A 46 -4.57 5.28 2.52
N ALA A 47 -3.88 6.24 1.92
CA ALA A 47 -3.79 6.32 0.47
C ALA A 47 -3.11 5.08 -0.11
N LEU A 48 -2.02 4.65 0.51
CA LEU A 48 -1.31 3.44 0.09
C LEU A 48 -2.19 2.20 0.23
N LYS A 49 -2.90 2.10 1.34
CA LYS A 49 -3.78 0.97 1.58
C LYS A 49 -4.85 0.88 0.49
N ARG A 50 -5.41 2.03 0.11
CA ARG A 50 -6.43 2.08 -0.95
C ARG A 50 -5.83 1.62 -2.28
N GLU A 51 -4.64 2.10 -2.62
CA GLU A 51 -3.96 1.69 -3.85
C GLU A 51 -3.70 0.19 -3.86
N ILE A 52 -3.28 -0.36 -2.73
CA ILE A 52 -3.04 -1.80 -2.60
C ILE A 52 -4.32 -2.58 -2.84
N GLU A 53 -5.43 -2.15 -2.27
CA GLU A 53 -6.71 -2.82 -2.44
C GLU A 53 -7.19 -2.77 -3.90
N GLU A 54 -7.08 -1.59 -4.53
CA GLU A 54 -7.46 -1.44 -5.92
C GLU A 54 -6.61 -2.33 -6.82
N LEU A 55 -5.33 -2.42 -6.54
CA LEU A 55 -4.43 -3.23 -7.31
C LEU A 55 -4.74 -4.72 -7.14
N LYS A 56 -5.09 -5.14 -5.92
CA LYS A 56 -5.50 -6.52 -5.66
C LYS A 56 -6.74 -6.88 -6.47
N ILE A 57 -7.72 -6.00 -6.49
CA ILE A 57 -8.94 -6.22 -7.26
C ILE A 57 -8.63 -6.34 -8.74
N LYS A 58 -7.77 -5.46 -9.23
CA LYS A 58 -7.38 -5.48 -10.64
C LYS A 58 -6.68 -6.78 -11.02
N ILE A 59 -5.79 -7.24 -10.17
CA ILE A 59 -5.07 -8.50 -10.40
C ILE A 59 -6.08 -9.65 -10.42
N GLU A 60 -7.01 -9.67 -9.50
CA GLU A 60 -8.02 -10.71 -9.41
C GLU A 60 -8.89 -10.76 -10.66
N GLU A 61 -9.31 -9.59 -11.15
CA GLU A 61 -10.09 -9.50 -12.37
C GLU A 61 -9.33 -10.04 -13.57
N MET A 62 -8.05 -9.72 -13.66
CA MET A 62 -7.22 -10.20 -14.75
C MET A 62 -7.03 -11.71 -14.70
N LYS A 63 -6.91 -12.26 -13.50
CA LYS A 63 -6.78 -13.70 -13.32
C LYS A 63 -8.06 -14.43 -13.74
N GLN A 64 -9.20 -13.88 -13.39
CA GLN A 64 -10.48 -14.47 -13.75
C GLN A 64 -10.67 -14.49 -15.27
N ASP A 65 -10.29 -13.40 -15.93
CA ASP A 65 -10.36 -13.34 -17.38
C ASP A 65 -9.41 -14.33 -18.03
N GLY A 66 -8.25 -14.54 -17.42
CA GLY A 66 -7.26 -15.47 -17.94
C GLY A 66 -7.66 -16.93 -17.83
N ASP A 67 -8.55 -17.23 -16.92
CA ASP A 67 -9.01 -18.61 -16.65
C ASP A 67 -10.08 -19.08 -17.63
N LYS A 68 -10.57 -18.22 -18.48
CA LYS A 68 -11.54 -18.62 -19.52
C LYS A 68 -10.87 -19.15 -20.80
#